data_2ce364736f7f64d6a92bf20207aee86c
#
_entry.id   2ce364736f7f64d6a92bf20207aee86c
#
_cell.length_a   1.000
_cell.length_b   1.000
_cell.length_c   1.000
_cell.angle_alpha   90.00
_cell.angle_beta   90.00
_cell.angle_gamma   90.00
#
_symmetry.space_group_name_H-M   'P 1'
#
loop_
_entity.id
_entity.type
_entity.pdbx_description
1 polymer ?
#
loop_
_entity_poly.entity_id
_entity_poly.type
_entity_poly.pdbx_seq_one_letter_code
_entity_poly.pdbx_strand_id
1 'polypeptide(L)'
;MTGKFYNNFKTAMLLGLLTALIMWIGSLLGGQQGLVIAFFVAGITNFVALFFSDKIAIATMRGQEVGPGNELYDIVQQLVARANLPMPRVYVSPHPAPNAFATGRSPRSAAVCATAGLLEMLDRDEVAGVMAHELAHVKHRDTLIQTVAATIGGAISMLGYMFMFGGGGSRDGDGEGGHPLAALLVLLLGPLAAGLIQAAISRSREFNADTAGAEMLGNPMPLATALEKIHLQSRRIPLAVNPAFNNLFIIEPLNPMRTLANMFATHPPLEQQLQNLIGREATGAFRYAA
;
A
#
# COMPACT_ATOMS: atom_id res chain seq x y z
N MET A 1 21.51 -4.91 -10.47
CA MET A 1 21.69 -3.44 -10.35
C MET A 1 20.55 -2.63 -10.98
N THR A 2 19.85 -3.16 -11.97
CA THR A 2 18.77 -2.47 -12.72
C THR A 2 17.52 -2.14 -11.88
N GLY A 3 17.05 -3.02 -10.99
CA GLY A 3 15.84 -2.78 -10.22
C GLY A 3 15.94 -1.61 -9.23
N LYS A 4 17.04 -1.49 -8.48
CA LYS A 4 17.24 -0.39 -7.52
C LYS A 4 17.26 0.98 -8.22
N PHE A 5 17.95 1.10 -9.33
CA PHE A 5 18.00 2.36 -10.10
C PHE A 5 16.62 2.73 -10.62
N TYR A 6 15.89 1.76 -11.16
CA TYR A 6 14.55 1.96 -11.69
C TYR A 6 13.55 2.38 -10.61
N ASN A 7 13.57 1.74 -9.43
CA ASN A 7 12.71 2.11 -8.31
C ASN A 7 13.02 3.51 -7.77
N ASN A 8 14.31 3.86 -7.62
CA ASN A 8 14.71 5.20 -7.20
C ASN A 8 14.29 6.27 -8.23
N PHE A 9 14.45 5.97 -9.53
CA PHE A 9 14.01 6.87 -10.61
C PHE A 9 12.50 7.09 -10.57
N LYS A 10 11.70 6.03 -10.45
CA LYS A 10 10.26 6.14 -10.30
C LYS A 10 9.86 6.95 -9.05
N THR A 11 10.52 6.70 -7.92
CA THR A 11 10.26 7.48 -6.69
C THR A 11 10.56 8.96 -6.92
N ALA A 12 11.68 9.30 -7.56
CA ALA A 12 12.01 10.68 -7.88
C ALA A 12 10.99 11.33 -8.83
N MET A 13 10.54 10.58 -9.85
CA MET A 13 9.46 11.05 -10.74
C MET A 13 8.16 11.32 -9.98
N LEU A 14 7.75 10.42 -9.08
CA LEU A 14 6.54 10.60 -8.27
C LEU A 14 6.61 11.85 -7.40
N LEU A 15 7.73 12.05 -6.71
CA LEU A 15 7.96 13.24 -5.89
C LEU A 15 8.02 14.52 -6.74
N GLY A 16 8.64 14.46 -7.90
CA GLY A 16 8.68 15.58 -8.86
C GLY A 16 7.30 15.95 -9.38
N LEU A 17 6.48 14.96 -9.73
CA LEU A 17 5.12 15.18 -10.18
C LEU A 17 4.22 15.76 -9.08
N LEU A 18 4.37 15.28 -7.82
CA LEU A 18 3.68 15.86 -6.68
C LEU A 18 4.09 17.32 -6.46
N THR A 19 5.39 17.63 -6.57
CA THR A 19 5.89 18.99 -6.49
C THR A 19 5.24 19.89 -7.56
N ALA A 20 5.26 19.45 -8.81
CA ALA A 20 4.67 20.19 -9.91
C ALA A 20 3.15 20.45 -9.71
N LEU A 21 2.43 19.45 -9.21
CA LEU A 21 1.02 19.56 -8.89
C LEU A 21 0.76 20.59 -7.78
N ILE A 22 1.48 20.50 -6.67
CA ILE A 22 1.32 21.43 -5.53
C ILE A 22 1.64 22.87 -6.00
N MET A 23 2.71 23.07 -6.77
CA MET A 23 3.08 24.37 -7.30
C MET A 23 2.06 24.92 -8.28
N TRP A 24 1.50 24.07 -9.14
CA TRP A 24 0.44 24.46 -10.06
C TRP A 24 -0.81 24.93 -9.31
N ILE A 25 -1.27 24.18 -8.31
CA ILE A 25 -2.39 24.58 -7.46
C ILE A 25 -2.09 25.90 -6.73
N GLY A 26 -0.89 26.03 -6.16
CA GLY A 26 -0.48 27.25 -5.47
C GLY A 26 -0.47 28.48 -6.39
N SER A 27 -0.02 28.30 -7.63
CA SER A 27 -0.06 29.35 -8.66
C SER A 27 -1.49 29.78 -9.01
N LEU A 28 -2.41 28.81 -9.12
CA LEU A 28 -3.83 29.10 -9.41
C LEU A 28 -4.52 29.85 -8.27
N LEU A 29 -4.18 29.56 -7.01
CA LEU A 29 -4.82 30.13 -5.83
C LEU A 29 -4.23 31.49 -5.42
N GLY A 30 -2.94 31.72 -5.63
CA GLY A 30 -2.24 32.91 -5.10
C GLY A 30 -1.21 33.51 -6.05
N GLY A 31 -1.26 33.18 -7.34
CA GLY A 31 -0.33 33.72 -8.33
C GLY A 31 1.13 33.42 -7.97
N GLN A 32 2.01 34.39 -8.11
CA GLN A 32 3.44 34.24 -7.83
C GLN A 32 3.73 33.98 -6.34
N GLN A 33 3.00 34.61 -5.41
CA GLN A 33 3.16 34.36 -3.98
C GLN A 33 2.69 32.95 -3.60
N GLY A 34 1.56 32.52 -4.15
CA GLY A 34 1.05 31.16 -3.97
C GLY A 34 2.01 30.10 -4.48
N LEU A 35 2.68 30.35 -5.61
CA LEU A 35 3.71 29.45 -6.16
C LEU A 35 4.91 29.30 -5.23
N VAL A 36 5.39 30.41 -4.63
CA VAL A 36 6.52 30.36 -3.69
C VAL A 36 6.14 29.59 -2.42
N ILE A 37 4.97 29.85 -1.86
CA ILE A 37 4.47 29.10 -0.68
C ILE A 37 4.35 27.63 -1.02
N ALA A 38 3.76 27.30 -2.15
CA ALA A 38 3.57 25.93 -2.63
C ALA A 38 4.89 25.19 -2.84
N PHE A 39 5.97 25.85 -3.25
CA PHE A 39 7.30 25.27 -3.35
C PHE A 39 7.80 24.75 -1.98
N PHE A 40 7.68 25.57 -0.94
CA PHE A 40 8.07 25.15 0.42
C PHE A 40 7.16 24.03 0.97
N VAL A 41 5.86 24.13 0.73
CA VAL A 41 4.90 23.07 1.11
C VAL A 41 5.24 21.75 0.40
N ALA A 42 5.54 21.79 -0.90
CA ALA A 42 5.95 20.62 -1.65
C ALA A 42 7.25 20.01 -1.11
N GLY A 43 8.23 20.84 -0.78
CA GLY A 43 9.47 20.39 -0.15
C GLY A 43 9.25 19.64 1.17
N ILE A 44 8.43 20.20 2.05
CA ILE A 44 8.06 19.58 3.34
C ILE A 44 7.29 18.27 3.08
N THR A 45 6.30 18.28 2.19
CA THR A 45 5.50 17.10 1.87
C THR A 45 6.37 15.96 1.32
N ASN A 46 7.28 16.27 0.40
CA ASN A 46 8.22 15.28 -0.15
C ASN A 46 9.17 14.75 0.93
N PHE A 47 9.67 15.62 1.81
CA PHE A 47 10.49 15.20 2.93
C PHE A 47 9.73 14.23 3.85
N VAL A 48 8.50 14.57 4.23
CA VAL A 48 7.65 13.71 5.06
C VAL A 48 7.37 12.39 4.35
N ALA A 49 6.97 12.41 3.09
CA ALA A 49 6.71 11.20 2.31
C ALA A 49 7.95 10.30 2.20
N LEU A 50 9.13 10.87 2.03
CA LEU A 50 10.36 10.08 1.88
C LEU A 50 10.89 9.53 3.21
N PHE A 51 10.79 10.30 4.29
CA PHE A 51 11.46 9.97 5.57
C PHE A 51 10.53 9.38 6.62
N PHE A 52 9.23 9.61 6.54
CA PHE A 52 8.26 9.22 7.58
C PHE A 52 7.13 8.33 7.05
N SER A 53 7.12 7.96 5.77
CA SER A 53 6.07 7.13 5.18
C SER A 53 5.91 5.77 5.87
N ASP A 54 7.01 5.15 6.32
CA ASP A 54 6.98 3.92 7.11
C ASP A 54 6.23 4.09 8.44
N LYS A 55 6.54 5.17 9.16
CA LYS A 55 5.88 5.49 10.42
C LYS A 55 4.40 5.82 10.23
N ILE A 56 4.08 6.56 9.16
CA ILE A 56 2.70 6.90 8.80
C ILE A 56 1.91 5.61 8.51
N ALA A 57 2.46 4.69 7.70
CA ALA A 57 1.81 3.43 7.38
C ALA A 57 1.53 2.59 8.63
N ILE A 58 2.53 2.42 9.51
CA ILE A 58 2.39 1.68 10.77
C ILE A 58 1.37 2.36 11.70
N ALA A 59 1.43 3.69 11.85
CA ALA A 59 0.50 4.44 12.70
C ALA A 59 -0.95 4.35 12.19
N THR A 60 -1.16 4.43 10.86
CA THR A 60 -2.49 4.28 10.23
C THR A 60 -3.09 2.91 10.53
N MET A 61 -2.27 1.87 10.58
CA MET A 61 -2.67 0.51 10.93
C MET A 61 -2.68 0.25 12.45
N ARG A 62 -2.40 1.24 13.29
CA ARG A 62 -2.26 1.10 14.74
C ARG A 62 -1.32 -0.04 15.13
N GLY A 63 -0.24 -0.23 14.35
CA GLY A 63 0.73 -1.29 14.57
C GLY A 63 1.45 -1.15 15.90
N GLN A 64 1.48 -2.22 16.68
CA GLN A 64 2.22 -2.35 17.93
C GLN A 64 3.49 -3.16 17.67
N GLU A 65 4.64 -2.64 18.05
CA GLU A 65 5.90 -3.33 17.86
C GLU A 65 6.00 -4.57 18.78
N VAL A 66 6.43 -5.69 18.21
CA VAL A 66 6.63 -6.94 18.93
C VAL A 66 8.09 -7.39 18.82
N GLY A 67 8.54 -8.11 19.83
CA GLY A 67 9.92 -8.58 19.97
C GLY A 67 10.04 -10.10 20.12
N PRO A 68 11.23 -10.58 20.52
CA PRO A 68 11.49 -12.00 20.75
C PRO A 68 10.45 -12.65 21.68
N GLY A 69 10.03 -13.86 21.34
CA GLY A 69 8.97 -14.59 22.06
C GLY A 69 7.56 -14.33 21.49
N ASN A 70 7.39 -13.39 20.57
CA ASN A 70 6.18 -13.29 19.77
C ASN A 70 6.31 -14.19 18.53
N GLU A 71 5.28 -14.96 18.22
CA GLU A 71 5.30 -15.94 17.13
C GLU A 71 5.61 -15.30 15.77
N LEU A 72 5.02 -14.13 15.45
CA LEU A 72 5.30 -13.40 14.21
C LEU A 72 6.77 -12.97 14.14
N TYR A 73 7.33 -12.49 15.25
CA TYR A 73 8.74 -12.11 15.32
C TYR A 73 9.65 -13.30 15.03
N ASP A 74 9.37 -14.45 15.63
CA ASP A 74 10.17 -15.68 15.50
C ASP A 74 10.10 -16.23 14.06
N ILE A 75 8.93 -16.16 13.41
CA ILE A 75 8.77 -16.49 11.98
C ILE A 75 9.64 -15.56 11.12
N VAL A 76 9.53 -14.25 11.30
CA VAL A 76 10.29 -13.27 10.52
C VAL A 76 11.79 -13.46 10.75
N GLN A 77 12.23 -13.73 11.98
CA GLN A 77 13.64 -13.98 12.30
C GLN A 77 14.20 -15.18 11.54
N GLN A 78 13.44 -16.28 11.44
CA GLN A 78 13.84 -17.46 10.68
C GLN A 78 13.96 -17.16 9.17
N LEU A 79 13.00 -16.40 8.62
CA LEU A 79 12.98 -16.04 7.20
C LEU A 79 14.13 -15.11 6.82
N VAL A 80 14.41 -14.08 7.61
CA VAL A 80 15.51 -13.15 7.31
C VAL A 80 16.88 -13.82 7.41
N ALA A 81 17.03 -14.79 8.32
CA ALA A 81 18.26 -15.60 8.41
C ALA A 81 18.48 -16.41 7.12
N ARG A 82 17.43 -17.03 6.56
CA ARG A 82 17.51 -17.77 5.29
C ARG A 82 17.74 -16.84 4.09
N ALA A 83 17.12 -15.67 4.10
CA ALA A 83 17.23 -14.71 3.00
C ALA A 83 18.48 -13.83 3.07
N ASN A 84 19.31 -13.95 4.12
CA ASN A 84 20.44 -13.07 4.41
C ASN A 84 20.05 -11.58 4.41
N LEU A 85 18.93 -11.27 5.10
CA LEU A 85 18.41 -9.92 5.28
C LEU A 85 18.65 -9.44 6.71
N PRO A 86 18.80 -8.12 6.92
CA PRO A 86 18.76 -7.56 8.26
C PRO A 86 17.36 -7.74 8.85
N MET A 87 17.29 -7.98 10.18
CA MET A 87 16.01 -8.10 10.90
C MET A 87 15.22 -6.80 10.79
N PRO A 88 14.00 -6.80 10.22
CA PRO A 88 13.11 -5.64 10.21
C PRO A 88 12.46 -5.45 11.59
N ARG A 89 11.89 -4.28 11.83
CA ARG A 89 10.96 -4.10 12.94
C ARG A 89 9.67 -4.85 12.63
N VAL A 90 9.13 -5.56 13.61
CA VAL A 90 7.94 -6.41 13.45
C VAL A 90 6.78 -5.81 14.24
N TYR A 91 5.63 -5.68 13.59
CA TYR A 91 4.44 -5.07 14.17
C TYR A 91 3.22 -5.98 14.02
N VAL A 92 2.34 -5.93 15.01
CA VAL A 92 1.01 -6.52 14.96
C VAL A 92 -0.03 -5.40 15.02
N SER A 93 -0.96 -5.38 14.08
CA SER A 93 -2.07 -4.44 14.04
C SER A 93 -3.34 -5.08 14.60
N PRO A 94 -4.15 -4.37 15.41
CA PRO A 94 -5.37 -4.92 16.00
C PRO A 94 -6.55 -5.02 14.99
N HIS A 95 -6.32 -4.78 13.71
CA HIS A 95 -7.37 -4.84 12.70
C HIS A 95 -7.89 -6.27 12.49
N PRO A 96 -9.24 -6.47 12.42
CA PRO A 96 -9.84 -7.78 12.22
C PRO A 96 -9.79 -8.27 10.76
N ALA A 97 -9.63 -7.37 9.79
CA ALA A 97 -9.48 -7.78 8.40
C ALA A 97 -8.09 -8.38 8.16
N PRO A 98 -8.01 -9.56 7.50
CA PRO A 98 -6.73 -10.24 7.28
C PRO A 98 -5.86 -9.46 6.31
N ASN A 99 -4.69 -9.04 6.78
CA ASN A 99 -3.71 -8.32 5.96
C ASN A 99 -2.30 -8.40 6.53
N ALA A 100 -1.31 -8.21 5.65
CA ALA A 100 0.07 -7.96 6.00
C ALA A 100 0.70 -6.98 4.99
N PHE A 101 1.79 -6.31 5.38
CA PHE A 101 2.54 -5.45 4.48
C PHE A 101 3.96 -5.23 5.00
N ALA A 102 4.85 -4.92 4.06
CA ALA A 102 6.19 -4.43 4.36
C ALA A 102 6.30 -2.94 3.98
N THR A 103 7.09 -2.20 4.74
CA THR A 103 7.36 -0.78 4.52
C THR A 103 8.80 -0.44 4.84
N GLY A 104 9.25 0.76 4.46
CA GLY A 104 10.58 1.26 4.77
C GLY A 104 11.42 1.59 3.54
N ARG A 105 12.43 2.46 3.73
CA ARG A 105 13.27 3.00 2.65
C ARG A 105 14.34 2.04 2.14
N SER A 106 14.68 1.06 2.94
CA SER A 106 15.74 0.09 2.64
C SER A 106 15.62 -1.15 3.52
N PRO A 107 16.27 -2.27 3.20
CA PRO A 107 16.25 -3.45 4.06
C PRO A 107 16.70 -3.18 5.51
N ARG A 108 17.62 -2.23 5.72
CA ARG A 108 18.10 -1.87 7.07
C ARG A 108 17.09 -1.05 7.89
N SER A 109 16.13 -0.41 7.25
CA SER A 109 15.09 0.41 7.87
C SER A 109 13.69 -0.15 7.61
N ALA A 110 13.60 -1.42 7.21
CA ALA A 110 12.35 -2.07 6.93
C ALA A 110 11.54 -2.33 8.20
N ALA A 111 10.23 -2.35 8.03
CA ALA A 111 9.27 -2.82 9.00
C ALA A 111 8.26 -3.72 8.30
N VAL A 112 7.80 -4.76 8.97
CA VAL A 112 6.72 -5.64 8.52
C VAL A 112 5.61 -5.61 9.54
N CYS A 113 4.37 -5.69 9.05
CA CYS A 113 3.19 -5.66 9.90
C CYS A 113 2.22 -6.74 9.44
N ALA A 114 1.64 -7.48 10.40
CA ALA A 114 0.50 -8.37 10.17
C ALA A 114 -0.68 -7.95 11.05
N THR A 115 -1.90 -8.13 10.57
CA THR A 115 -3.10 -7.85 11.35
C THR A 115 -3.47 -9.04 12.24
N ALA A 116 -4.15 -8.77 13.35
CA ALA A 116 -4.70 -9.81 14.22
C ALA A 116 -5.60 -10.76 13.43
N GLY A 117 -6.45 -10.23 12.55
CA GLY A 117 -7.32 -11.06 11.72
C GLY A 117 -6.57 -11.99 10.76
N LEU A 118 -5.37 -11.61 10.29
CA LEU A 118 -4.54 -12.53 9.50
C LEU A 118 -3.95 -13.62 10.40
N LEU A 119 -3.41 -13.26 11.55
CA LEU A 119 -2.79 -14.21 12.50
C LEU A 119 -3.78 -15.20 13.11
N GLU A 120 -5.05 -14.80 13.27
CA GLU A 120 -6.14 -15.67 13.74
C GLU A 120 -6.62 -16.65 12.66
N MET A 121 -6.52 -16.25 11.39
CA MET A 121 -7.05 -17.02 10.25
C MET A 121 -6.05 -18.04 9.70
N LEU A 122 -4.78 -17.68 9.64
CA LEU A 122 -3.72 -18.46 9.03
C LEU A 122 -2.97 -19.29 10.06
N ASP A 123 -2.56 -20.50 9.67
CA ASP A 123 -1.61 -21.27 10.45
C ASP A 123 -0.17 -20.70 10.34
N ARG A 124 0.72 -21.24 11.16
CA ARG A 124 2.11 -20.78 11.25
C ARG A 124 2.84 -20.80 9.90
N ASP A 125 2.66 -21.87 9.11
CA ASP A 125 3.35 -22.03 7.84
C ASP A 125 2.77 -21.04 6.78
N GLU A 126 1.47 -20.82 6.80
CA GLU A 126 0.78 -19.86 5.95
C GLU A 126 1.20 -18.41 6.30
N VAL A 127 1.30 -18.08 7.59
CA VAL A 127 1.86 -16.78 8.03
C VAL A 127 3.30 -16.64 7.56
N ALA A 128 4.11 -17.70 7.65
CA ALA A 128 5.47 -17.68 7.11
C ALA A 128 5.47 -17.46 5.59
N GLY A 129 4.51 -18.03 4.85
CA GLY A 129 4.30 -17.78 3.43
C GLY A 129 4.10 -16.32 3.09
N VAL A 130 3.13 -15.70 3.77
CA VAL A 130 2.82 -14.28 3.61
C VAL A 130 4.01 -13.40 3.99
N MET A 131 4.67 -13.68 5.13
CA MET A 131 5.83 -12.90 5.55
C MET A 131 7.03 -13.07 4.60
N ALA A 132 7.21 -14.23 3.99
CA ALA A 132 8.24 -14.45 2.98
C ALA A 132 8.00 -13.61 1.71
N HIS A 133 6.75 -13.50 1.26
CA HIS A 133 6.35 -12.60 0.18
C HIS A 133 6.67 -11.13 0.53
N GLU A 134 6.28 -10.66 1.70
CA GLU A 134 6.56 -9.30 2.17
C GLU A 134 8.08 -9.01 2.28
N LEU A 135 8.84 -9.99 2.78
CA LEU A 135 10.29 -9.88 2.86
C LEU A 135 10.98 -9.91 1.48
N ALA A 136 10.34 -10.53 0.47
CA ALA A 136 10.82 -10.44 -0.91
C ALA A 136 10.73 -9.01 -1.45
N HIS A 137 9.67 -8.25 -1.15
CA HIS A 137 9.58 -6.82 -1.46
C HIS A 137 10.68 -6.00 -0.77
N VAL A 138 11.00 -6.33 0.50
CA VAL A 138 12.15 -5.72 1.20
C VAL A 138 13.46 -6.01 0.49
N LYS A 139 13.69 -7.27 0.11
CA LYS A 139 14.90 -7.74 -0.60
C LYS A 139 15.07 -7.03 -1.95
N HIS A 140 13.99 -6.88 -2.71
CA HIS A 140 13.99 -6.25 -4.02
C HIS A 140 13.93 -4.72 -3.96
N ARG A 141 13.75 -4.14 -2.74
CA ARG A 141 13.64 -2.69 -2.49
C ARG A 141 12.41 -2.06 -3.15
N ASP A 142 11.31 -2.80 -3.20
CA ASP A 142 10.03 -2.32 -3.73
C ASP A 142 9.27 -1.49 -2.70
N THR A 143 9.53 -1.70 -1.41
CA THR A 143 8.83 -1.07 -0.28
C THR A 143 8.87 0.45 -0.30
N LEU A 144 9.98 1.07 -0.72
CA LEU A 144 10.10 2.53 -0.77
C LEU A 144 9.06 3.14 -1.71
N ILE A 145 9.02 2.68 -2.97
CA ILE A 145 8.12 3.24 -3.97
C ILE A 145 6.65 2.98 -3.61
N GLN A 146 6.34 1.80 -3.08
CA GLN A 146 4.98 1.45 -2.63
C GLN A 146 4.53 2.36 -1.48
N THR A 147 5.39 2.53 -0.45
CA THR A 147 5.04 3.32 0.73
C THR A 147 4.96 4.83 0.40
N VAL A 148 5.85 5.35 -0.44
CA VAL A 148 5.80 6.75 -0.91
C VAL A 148 4.53 6.99 -1.71
N ALA A 149 4.19 6.10 -2.65
CA ALA A 149 2.97 6.21 -3.45
C ALA A 149 1.71 6.17 -2.58
N ALA A 150 1.65 5.27 -1.57
CA ALA A 150 0.57 5.21 -0.61
C ALA A 150 0.42 6.51 0.19
N THR A 151 1.54 7.05 0.69
CA THR A 151 1.53 8.30 1.46
C THR A 151 1.05 9.48 0.62
N ILE A 152 1.51 9.58 -0.63
CA ILE A 152 1.07 10.62 -1.58
C ILE A 152 -0.42 10.45 -1.90
N GLY A 153 -0.86 9.24 -2.21
CA GLY A 153 -2.26 8.95 -2.47
C GLY A 153 -3.16 9.30 -1.27
N GLY A 154 -2.68 9.01 -0.04
CA GLY A 154 -3.35 9.39 1.21
C GLY A 154 -3.48 10.90 1.38
N ALA A 155 -2.41 11.64 1.12
CA ALA A 155 -2.42 13.09 1.19
C ALA A 155 -3.39 13.71 0.18
N ILE A 156 -3.40 13.21 -1.06
CA ILE A 156 -4.32 13.66 -2.11
C ILE A 156 -5.77 13.35 -1.74
N SER A 157 -6.06 12.15 -1.24
CA SER A 157 -7.39 11.78 -0.79
C SER A 157 -7.86 12.65 0.37
N MET A 158 -6.99 12.94 1.34
CA MET A 158 -7.30 13.82 2.47
C MET A 158 -7.62 15.25 2.00
N LEU A 159 -6.86 15.78 1.05
CA LEU A 159 -7.16 17.07 0.43
C LEU A 159 -8.55 17.05 -0.23
N GLY A 160 -8.87 16.01 -0.99
CA GLY A 160 -10.18 15.82 -1.59
C GLY A 160 -11.31 15.85 -0.55
N TYR A 161 -11.16 15.13 0.57
CA TYR A 161 -12.12 15.17 1.69
C TYR A 161 -12.23 16.56 2.32
N MET A 162 -11.12 17.25 2.56
CA MET A 162 -11.13 18.62 3.11
C MET A 162 -11.88 19.58 2.19
N PHE A 163 -11.71 19.49 0.88
CA PHE A 163 -12.44 20.32 -0.07
C PHE A 163 -13.93 19.96 -0.17
N MET A 164 -14.29 18.68 -0.07
CA MET A 164 -15.71 18.24 -0.11
C MET A 164 -16.47 18.62 1.17
N PHE A 165 -15.84 18.49 2.33
CA PHE A 165 -16.53 18.63 3.63
C PHE A 165 -16.08 19.85 4.44
N GLY A 166 -14.91 20.42 4.17
CA GLY A 166 -14.33 21.58 4.87
C GLY A 166 -14.66 22.93 4.22
N GLY A 167 -15.20 22.97 3.01
CA GLY A 167 -15.58 24.19 2.29
C GLY A 167 -16.83 24.91 2.80
N GLY A 168 -17.40 24.50 3.92
CA GLY A 168 -18.60 25.05 4.52
C GLY A 168 -18.39 26.24 5.48
N GLY A 169 -17.31 27.02 5.33
CA GLY A 169 -16.94 28.14 6.22
C GLY A 169 -17.33 29.54 5.73
N SER A 170 -18.37 29.71 4.90
CA SER A 170 -19.00 31.03 4.68
C SER A 170 -20.41 31.01 5.22
N ARG A 171 -20.58 31.52 6.42
CA ARG A 171 -21.86 31.89 7.02
C ARG A 171 -22.39 33.14 6.32
N ASP A 172 -22.91 33.01 5.10
CA ASP A 172 -23.89 33.96 4.57
C ASP A 172 -24.52 33.36 3.31
N GLY A 173 -25.83 33.06 3.39
CA GLY A 173 -26.77 32.98 2.27
C GLY A 173 -26.88 31.63 1.57
N ASP A 174 -28.00 30.95 1.81
CA ASP A 174 -28.76 30.06 0.91
C ASP A 174 -28.02 29.44 -0.30
N GLY A 175 -27.51 28.22 -0.17
CA GLY A 175 -27.01 27.45 -1.31
C GLY A 175 -26.45 26.09 -0.91
N GLU A 176 -27.22 25.03 -1.07
CA GLU A 176 -26.77 23.64 -1.19
C GLU A 176 -25.87 23.47 -2.43
N GLY A 177 -24.62 23.90 -2.36
CA GLY A 177 -23.70 23.77 -3.47
C GLY A 177 -22.26 23.70 -3.00
N GLY A 178 -21.66 22.51 -3.00
CA GLY A 178 -20.22 22.37 -2.85
C GLY A 178 -19.49 23.29 -3.83
N HIS A 179 -18.39 23.89 -3.39
CA HIS A 179 -17.64 24.86 -4.19
C HIS A 179 -17.22 24.22 -5.54
N PRO A 180 -17.58 24.78 -6.73
CA PRO A 180 -17.32 24.15 -8.03
C PRO A 180 -15.83 23.79 -8.24
N LEU A 181 -14.94 24.62 -7.69
CA LEU A 181 -13.49 24.39 -7.70
C LEU A 181 -13.09 23.15 -6.88
N ALA A 182 -13.78 22.91 -5.74
CA ALA A 182 -13.54 21.72 -4.92
C ALA A 182 -13.92 20.44 -5.67
N ALA A 183 -15.06 20.42 -6.33
CA ALA A 183 -15.51 19.31 -7.16
C ALA A 183 -14.53 19.04 -8.31
N LEU A 184 -14.06 20.10 -8.99
CA LEU A 184 -13.06 20.01 -10.07
C LEU A 184 -11.73 19.45 -9.55
N LEU A 185 -11.26 19.91 -8.38
CA LEU A 185 -10.02 19.40 -7.78
C LEU A 185 -10.13 17.92 -7.43
N VAL A 186 -11.24 17.47 -6.83
CA VAL A 186 -11.47 16.05 -6.54
C VAL A 186 -11.50 15.22 -7.82
N LEU A 187 -12.16 15.71 -8.86
CA LEU A 187 -12.26 15.05 -10.16
C LEU A 187 -10.88 14.89 -10.84
N LEU A 188 -9.98 15.84 -10.68
CA LEU A 188 -8.61 15.80 -11.22
C LEU A 188 -7.64 15.02 -10.33
N LEU A 189 -7.73 15.20 -9.01
CA LEU A 189 -6.78 14.62 -8.06
C LEU A 189 -7.01 13.13 -7.84
N GLY A 190 -8.25 12.66 -7.90
CA GLY A 190 -8.59 11.25 -7.73
C GLY A 190 -7.90 10.34 -8.76
N PRO A 191 -8.11 10.54 -10.08
CA PRO A 191 -7.44 9.77 -11.13
C PRO A 191 -5.91 9.91 -11.10
N LEU A 192 -5.40 11.10 -10.73
CA LEU A 192 -3.96 11.30 -10.60
C LEU A 192 -3.37 10.47 -9.46
N ALA A 193 -3.97 10.51 -8.26
CA ALA A 193 -3.55 9.69 -7.13
C ALA A 193 -3.54 8.21 -7.50
N ALA A 194 -4.61 7.75 -8.12
CA ALA A 194 -4.74 6.38 -8.59
C ALA A 194 -3.67 6.01 -9.62
N GLY A 195 -3.41 6.87 -10.60
CA GLY A 195 -2.36 6.66 -11.59
C GLY A 195 -0.95 6.60 -10.99
N LEU A 196 -0.67 7.43 -9.97
CA LEU A 196 0.58 7.41 -9.22
C LEU A 196 0.77 6.09 -8.46
N ILE A 197 -0.28 5.63 -7.80
CA ILE A 197 -0.30 4.35 -7.08
C ILE A 197 -0.05 3.20 -8.07
N GLN A 198 -0.76 3.17 -9.20
CA GLN A 198 -0.54 2.14 -10.23
C GLN A 198 0.86 2.17 -10.84
N ALA A 199 1.43 3.35 -11.06
CA ALA A 199 2.81 3.47 -11.55
C ALA A 199 3.83 2.90 -10.54
N ALA A 200 3.53 2.95 -9.24
CA ALA A 200 4.35 2.37 -8.19
C ALA A 200 4.26 0.85 -8.15
N ILE A 201 3.14 0.28 -8.57
CA ILE A 201 2.87 -1.16 -8.53
C ILE A 201 3.16 -1.75 -9.91
N SER A 202 3.71 -2.96 -9.92
CA SER A 202 3.97 -3.71 -11.16
C SER A 202 3.66 -5.18 -10.92
N ARG A 203 2.77 -5.76 -11.75
CA ARG A 203 2.44 -7.20 -11.68
C ARG A 203 3.67 -8.09 -11.73
N SER A 204 4.68 -7.71 -12.50
CA SER A 204 5.94 -8.48 -12.55
C SER A 204 6.70 -8.48 -11.23
N ARG A 205 6.57 -7.43 -10.41
CA ARG A 205 7.17 -7.39 -9.06
C ARG A 205 6.42 -8.30 -8.10
N GLU A 206 5.11 -8.36 -8.20
CA GLU A 206 4.28 -9.28 -7.41
C GLU A 206 4.66 -10.73 -7.70
N PHE A 207 4.73 -11.12 -8.98
CA PHE A 207 5.17 -12.46 -9.37
C PHE A 207 6.61 -12.77 -8.92
N ASN A 208 7.50 -11.78 -8.96
CA ASN A 208 8.86 -11.93 -8.45
C ASN A 208 8.87 -12.08 -6.92
N ALA A 209 7.98 -11.39 -6.20
CA ALA A 209 7.83 -11.53 -4.75
C ALA A 209 7.26 -12.90 -4.38
N ASP A 210 6.24 -13.37 -5.11
CA ASP A 210 5.68 -14.72 -4.97
C ASP A 210 6.77 -15.79 -5.13
N THR A 211 7.54 -15.72 -6.21
CA THR A 211 8.62 -16.67 -6.49
C THR A 211 9.72 -16.62 -5.43
N ALA A 212 10.19 -15.42 -5.08
CA ALA A 212 11.25 -15.25 -4.09
C ALA A 212 10.79 -15.64 -2.66
N GLY A 213 9.51 -15.40 -2.33
CA GLY A 213 8.91 -15.86 -1.08
C GLY A 213 8.85 -17.39 -1.00
N ALA A 214 8.40 -18.03 -2.08
CA ALA A 214 8.39 -19.49 -2.18
C ALA A 214 9.81 -20.09 -2.08
N GLU A 215 10.81 -19.46 -2.70
CA GLU A 215 12.21 -19.86 -2.58
C GLU A 215 12.75 -19.73 -1.15
N MET A 216 12.38 -18.67 -0.40
CA MET A 216 12.79 -18.49 1.01
C MET A 216 12.24 -19.60 1.91
N LEU A 217 11.04 -20.09 1.61
CA LEU A 217 10.42 -21.18 2.34
C LEU A 217 10.91 -22.56 1.88
N GLY A 218 11.31 -22.68 0.61
CA GLY A 218 11.57 -23.96 -0.06
C GLY A 218 10.30 -24.70 -0.47
N ASN A 219 9.12 -24.07 -0.31
CA ASN A 219 7.81 -24.62 -0.63
C ASN A 219 6.81 -23.51 -0.99
N PRO A 220 6.17 -23.52 -2.17
CA PRO A 220 5.18 -22.51 -2.54
C PRO A 220 3.81 -22.70 -1.89
N MET A 221 3.49 -23.90 -1.39
CA MET A 221 2.13 -24.23 -0.91
C MET A 221 1.65 -23.35 0.23
N PRO A 222 2.46 -23.02 1.27
CA PRO A 222 2.00 -22.16 2.35
C PRO A 222 1.53 -20.78 1.88
N LEU A 223 2.25 -20.16 0.94
CA LEU A 223 1.81 -18.89 0.36
C LEU A 223 0.56 -19.06 -0.50
N ALA A 224 0.48 -20.12 -1.31
CA ALA A 224 -0.68 -20.37 -2.18
C ALA A 224 -1.96 -20.54 -1.34
N THR A 225 -1.93 -21.38 -0.30
CA THR A 225 -3.09 -21.60 0.60
C THR A 225 -3.46 -20.34 1.38
N ALA A 226 -2.46 -19.57 1.83
CA ALA A 226 -2.70 -18.29 2.49
C ALA A 226 -3.44 -17.32 1.58
N LEU A 227 -2.99 -17.13 0.33
CA LEU A 227 -3.62 -16.26 -0.65
C LEU A 227 -5.08 -16.66 -0.93
N GLU A 228 -5.36 -17.96 -1.05
CA GLU A 228 -6.72 -18.47 -1.19
C GLU A 228 -7.61 -18.09 0.00
N LYS A 229 -7.17 -18.36 1.23
CA LYS A 229 -7.91 -18.02 2.46
C LYS A 229 -8.15 -16.52 2.59
N ILE A 230 -7.12 -15.70 2.35
CA ILE A 230 -7.22 -14.23 2.43
C ILE A 230 -8.21 -13.72 1.39
N HIS A 231 -8.18 -14.23 0.16
CA HIS A 231 -9.10 -13.83 -0.90
C HIS A 231 -10.57 -14.13 -0.55
N LEU A 232 -10.85 -15.30 0.03
CA LEU A 232 -12.20 -15.63 0.49
C LEU A 232 -12.70 -14.71 1.59
N GLN A 233 -11.85 -14.39 2.54
CA GLN A 233 -12.22 -13.62 3.71
C GLN A 233 -12.31 -12.11 3.42
N SER A 234 -11.49 -11.58 2.51
CA SER A 234 -11.52 -10.16 2.12
C SER A 234 -12.87 -9.73 1.55
N ARG A 235 -13.63 -10.68 0.99
CA ARG A 235 -15.01 -10.45 0.52
C ARG A 235 -16.02 -10.31 1.65
N ARG A 236 -15.70 -10.75 2.87
CA ARG A 236 -16.61 -10.78 4.03
C ARG A 236 -16.36 -9.66 5.02
N ILE A 237 -15.10 -9.27 5.21
CA ILE A 237 -14.70 -8.27 6.18
C ILE A 237 -13.99 -7.13 5.45
N PRO A 238 -14.68 -6.01 5.15
CA PRO A 238 -14.05 -4.86 4.53
C PRO A 238 -13.08 -4.18 5.51
N LEU A 239 -11.90 -3.84 5.04
CA LEU A 239 -10.95 -3.08 5.83
C LEU A 239 -11.34 -1.59 5.82
N ALA A 240 -11.72 -1.07 6.98
CA ALA A 240 -12.10 0.34 7.15
C ALA A 240 -10.85 1.23 7.32
N VAL A 241 -10.06 1.37 6.28
CA VAL A 241 -8.91 2.29 6.23
C VAL A 241 -9.03 3.24 5.05
N ASN A 242 -8.23 4.32 5.08
CA ASN A 242 -8.17 5.27 3.98
C ASN A 242 -7.79 4.53 2.68
N PRO A 243 -8.61 4.67 1.60
CA PRO A 243 -8.39 3.99 0.32
C PRO A 243 -6.99 4.16 -0.29
N ALA A 244 -6.30 5.23 0.06
CA ALA A 244 -4.93 5.49 -0.41
C ALA A 244 -3.89 4.48 0.07
N PHE A 245 -4.18 3.77 1.16
CA PHE A 245 -3.28 2.73 1.68
C PHE A 245 -3.64 1.33 1.18
N ASN A 246 -4.66 1.19 0.33
CA ASN A 246 -5.09 -0.10 -0.23
C ASN A 246 -3.95 -0.82 -0.98
N ASN A 247 -3.01 -0.08 -1.55
CA ASN A 247 -1.85 -0.64 -2.24
C ASN A 247 -0.78 -1.27 -1.32
N LEU A 248 -0.93 -1.14 0.00
CA LEU A 248 -0.12 -1.87 0.98
C LEU A 248 -0.79 -3.18 1.42
N PHE A 249 -1.90 -3.56 0.81
CA PHE A 249 -2.66 -4.73 1.22
C PHE A 249 -2.52 -5.86 0.21
N ILE A 250 -2.41 -7.08 0.71
CA ILE A 250 -2.30 -8.30 -0.10
C ILE A 250 -3.51 -8.49 -0.99
N ILE A 251 -4.70 -8.10 -0.52
CA ILE A 251 -5.94 -8.13 -1.31
C ILE A 251 -6.76 -6.89 -1.02
N GLU A 252 -7.29 -6.26 -2.07
CA GLU A 252 -8.13 -5.07 -1.95
C GLU A 252 -9.43 -5.36 -1.18
N PRO A 253 -9.76 -4.50 -0.17
CA PRO A 253 -11.06 -4.55 0.47
C PRO A 253 -12.16 -4.20 -0.55
N LEU A 254 -13.34 -4.81 -0.40
CA LEU A 254 -14.51 -4.55 -1.26
C LEU A 254 -14.87 -3.07 -1.26
N ASN A 255 -14.82 -2.45 -2.45
CA ASN A 255 -15.31 -1.09 -2.66
C ASN A 255 -16.65 -1.16 -3.42
N PRO A 256 -17.73 -0.50 -2.98
CA PRO A 256 -19.02 -0.51 -3.68
C PRO A 256 -19.00 0.11 -5.09
N MET A 257 -17.96 0.89 -5.44
CA MET A 257 -17.73 1.39 -6.81
C MET A 257 -16.87 0.41 -7.64
N ARG A 258 -17.31 -0.80 -7.82
CA ARG A 258 -16.58 -1.91 -8.44
C ARG A 258 -15.96 -1.64 -9.82
N THR A 259 -16.56 -0.79 -10.64
CA THR A 259 -16.12 -0.60 -12.05
C THR A 259 -14.83 0.22 -12.16
N LEU A 260 -14.61 1.19 -11.25
CA LEU A 260 -13.37 1.96 -11.19
C LEU A 260 -12.31 1.25 -10.32
N ALA A 261 -12.71 0.54 -9.25
CA ALA A 261 -11.80 -0.16 -8.35
C ALA A 261 -11.00 -1.28 -9.04
N ASN A 262 -11.62 -2.01 -9.99
CA ASN A 262 -10.90 -3.03 -10.76
C ASN A 262 -9.81 -2.48 -11.69
N MET A 263 -9.88 -1.20 -12.04
CA MET A 263 -8.80 -0.51 -12.77
C MET A 263 -7.60 -0.20 -11.85
N PHE A 264 -7.80 -0.24 -10.54
CA PHE A 264 -6.83 0.16 -9.51
C PHE A 264 -6.37 -1.00 -8.63
N ALA A 265 -6.72 -2.26 -9.01
CA ALA A 265 -6.25 -3.45 -8.32
C ALA A 265 -4.71 -3.49 -8.28
N THR A 266 -4.17 -3.57 -7.08
CA THR A 266 -2.74 -3.46 -6.81
C THR A 266 -2.02 -4.79 -6.99
N HIS A 267 -2.71 -5.90 -6.75
CA HIS A 267 -2.19 -7.24 -6.92
C HIS A 267 -2.80 -7.93 -8.15
N PRO A 268 -2.07 -8.87 -8.77
CA PRO A 268 -2.63 -9.71 -9.83
C PRO A 268 -3.85 -10.50 -9.33
N PRO A 269 -4.77 -10.91 -10.23
CA PRO A 269 -5.82 -11.85 -9.87
C PRO A 269 -5.26 -13.12 -9.23
N LEU A 270 -5.97 -13.65 -8.23
CA LEU A 270 -5.56 -14.83 -7.47
C LEU A 270 -5.16 -16.00 -8.39
N GLU A 271 -5.93 -16.23 -9.45
CA GLU A 271 -5.68 -17.30 -10.42
C GLU A 271 -4.30 -17.16 -11.08
N GLN A 272 -3.88 -15.94 -11.40
CA GLN A 272 -2.57 -15.68 -11.99
C GLN A 272 -1.43 -15.90 -10.98
N GLN A 273 -1.63 -15.53 -9.71
CA GLN A 273 -0.67 -15.79 -8.66
C GLN A 273 -0.52 -17.29 -8.40
N LEU A 274 -1.63 -18.03 -8.28
CA LEU A 274 -1.59 -19.47 -8.09
C LEU A 274 -0.97 -20.19 -9.30
N GLN A 275 -1.29 -19.73 -10.51
CA GLN A 275 -0.66 -20.28 -11.72
C GLN A 275 0.86 -20.07 -11.71
N ASN A 276 1.31 -18.91 -11.28
CA ASN A 276 2.75 -18.60 -11.16
C ASN A 276 3.44 -19.42 -10.07
N LEU A 277 2.78 -19.60 -8.91
CA LEU A 277 3.36 -20.26 -7.73
C LEU A 277 3.42 -21.78 -7.87
N ILE A 278 2.31 -22.39 -8.33
CA ILE A 278 2.11 -23.85 -8.26
C ILE A 278 1.68 -24.49 -9.59
N GLY A 279 1.59 -23.69 -10.67
CA GLY A 279 1.16 -24.19 -11.99
C GLY A 279 -0.28 -24.71 -12.02
N ARG A 280 -1.14 -24.34 -11.06
CA ARG A 280 -2.54 -24.77 -10.97
C ARG A 280 -3.48 -23.58 -11.12
N GLU A 281 -4.62 -23.81 -11.78
CA GLU A 281 -5.77 -22.94 -11.67
C GLU A 281 -6.35 -23.04 -10.24
N ALA A 282 -6.97 -21.94 -9.74
CA ALA A 282 -7.68 -21.96 -8.47
C ALA A 282 -8.64 -23.15 -8.39
N THR A 283 -8.62 -23.86 -7.26
CA THR A 283 -9.48 -25.03 -7.07
C THR A 283 -10.94 -24.66 -7.21
N GLY A 284 -11.78 -25.60 -7.68
CA GLY A 284 -13.17 -25.36 -8.10
C GLY A 284 -14.11 -24.67 -7.11
N ALA A 285 -13.75 -24.61 -5.80
CA ALA A 285 -14.46 -23.84 -4.79
C ALA A 285 -14.47 -22.31 -5.08
N PHE A 286 -13.54 -21.82 -5.92
CA PHE A 286 -13.37 -20.39 -6.28
C PHE A 286 -14.07 -20.02 -7.60
N ARG A 287 -14.44 -21.00 -8.45
CA ARG A 287 -15.14 -20.74 -9.74
C ARG A 287 -16.55 -20.20 -9.57
N TYR A 288 -17.20 -20.40 -8.43
CA TYR A 288 -18.58 -19.98 -8.18
C TYR A 288 -18.69 -18.63 -7.45
N ALA A 289 -17.58 -17.95 -7.20
CA ALA A 289 -17.51 -16.69 -6.44
C ALA A 289 -17.07 -15.48 -7.30
N ALA A 290 -16.96 -15.62 -8.61
CA ALA A 290 -16.61 -14.56 -9.56
C ALA A 290 -17.83 -13.74 -10.01
#